data_06a1c7ef47c391994871e4f736ffaa60
#
_entry.id   06a1c7ef47c391994871e4f736ffaa60
#
_cell.length_a   1.000
_cell.length_b   1.000
_cell.length_c   1.000
_cell.angle_alpha   90.00
_cell.angle_beta   90.00
_cell.angle_gamma   90.00
#
_symmetry.space_group_name_H-M   'P 1'
#
loop_
_entity.id
_entity.type
_entity.pdbx_description
1 polymer ?
#
loop_
_entity_poly.entity_id
_entity_poly.type
_entity_poly.pdbx_seq_one_letter_code
_entity_poly.pdbx_strand_id
1 'polypeptide(L)'
;MTDELVGELIDTVAWVLIEDGRILCARPRGKAVFYIPGGKREPGESDEQTLVREIAEELTVTLVPATVEPVGVYEAVDGAARVRMSCYRAEYRGELRASSEIAELAWFGYRERPQVPPVDRLLFDELHAAGALR
;
A
#
# COMPACT_ATOMS: atom_id res chain seq x y z
N MET A 1 -6.19 14.11 26.16
CA MET A 1 -5.44 13.26 27.09
C MET A 1 -5.06 11.95 26.45
N THR A 2 -6.06 11.16 26.14
CA THR A 2 -5.82 9.83 25.57
C THR A 2 -5.08 9.86 24.25
N ASP A 3 -5.40 10.82 23.41
CA ASP A 3 -4.79 10.94 22.08
C ASP A 3 -3.28 11.17 22.15
N GLU A 4 -2.81 11.84 23.19
CA GLU A 4 -1.39 12.09 23.37
C GLU A 4 -0.60 10.81 23.57
N LEU A 5 -1.25 9.77 24.09
CA LEU A 5 -0.60 8.49 24.37
C LEU A 5 -0.54 7.58 23.14
N VAL A 6 -1.32 7.88 22.11
CA VAL A 6 -1.42 7.07 20.91
C VAL A 6 -0.34 7.41 19.89
N GLY A 7 0.30 8.58 20.02
CA GLY A 7 1.27 9.04 19.07
C GLY A 7 0.63 9.65 17.83
N GLU A 8 1.42 9.87 16.80
CA GLU A 8 0.93 10.55 15.62
C GLU A 8 0.12 9.62 14.71
N LEU A 9 -0.71 10.23 13.89
CA LEU A 9 -1.39 9.52 12.82
C LEU A 9 -0.50 9.55 11.56
N ILE A 10 -0.19 8.36 11.05
CA ILE A 10 0.49 8.21 9.77
C ILE A 10 -0.60 7.92 8.74
N ASP A 11 -0.79 8.84 7.80
CA ASP A 11 -1.87 8.78 6.82
C ASP A 11 -1.28 8.54 5.43
N THR A 12 -1.62 7.41 4.82
CA THR A 12 -1.02 6.96 3.57
C THR A 12 -2.07 6.60 2.54
N VAL A 13 -1.65 6.56 1.28
CA VAL A 13 -2.42 5.98 0.19
C VAL A 13 -1.66 4.78 -0.36
N ALA A 14 -2.38 3.77 -0.84
CA ALA A 14 -1.77 2.54 -1.32
C ALA A 14 -2.47 2.04 -2.58
N TRP A 15 -1.70 1.42 -3.46
CA TRP A 15 -2.18 0.85 -4.71
C TRP A 15 -2.33 -0.66 -4.58
N VAL A 16 -3.54 -1.16 -4.79
CA VAL A 16 -3.86 -2.59 -4.72
C VAL A 16 -3.82 -3.17 -6.13
N LEU A 17 -2.76 -3.92 -6.43
CA LEU A 17 -2.63 -4.64 -7.69
C LEU A 17 -2.62 -6.13 -7.40
N ILE A 18 -3.63 -6.84 -7.92
CA ILE A 18 -3.79 -8.27 -7.72
C ILE A 18 -3.74 -8.95 -9.08
N GLU A 19 -2.88 -9.96 -9.20
CA GLU A 19 -2.78 -10.82 -10.39
C GLU A 19 -2.67 -12.26 -9.93
N ASP A 20 -3.47 -13.14 -10.52
CA ASP A 20 -3.49 -14.57 -10.20
C ASP A 20 -3.67 -14.85 -8.70
N GLY A 21 -4.51 -14.05 -8.02
CA GLY A 21 -4.81 -14.23 -6.61
C GLY A 21 -3.70 -13.79 -5.67
N ARG A 22 -2.74 -13.01 -6.13
CA ARG A 22 -1.65 -12.47 -5.32
C ARG A 22 -1.56 -10.98 -5.46
N ILE A 23 -1.17 -10.31 -4.38
CA ILE A 23 -1.04 -8.86 -4.32
C ILE A 23 0.41 -8.44 -4.42
N LEU A 24 0.67 -7.38 -5.18
CA LEU A 24 2.00 -6.81 -5.30
C LEU A 24 2.39 -6.09 -4.02
N CYS A 25 3.58 -6.41 -3.51
CA CYS A 25 4.17 -5.75 -2.34
C CYS A 25 5.60 -5.34 -2.65
N ALA A 26 6.09 -4.36 -1.91
CA ALA A 26 7.41 -3.79 -2.09
C ALA A 26 8.15 -3.72 -0.76
N ARG A 27 9.45 -4.03 -0.78
CA ARG A 27 10.30 -3.95 0.40
C ARG A 27 11.29 -2.79 0.25
N PRO A 28 11.22 -1.81 1.14
CA PRO A 28 12.20 -0.72 1.14
C PRO A 28 13.61 -1.21 1.51
N ARG A 29 14.62 -0.52 0.99
CA ARG A 29 16.00 -0.83 1.36
C ARG A 29 16.21 -0.68 2.86
N GLY A 30 16.96 -1.63 3.43
CA GLY A 30 17.27 -1.61 4.85
C GLY A 30 16.14 -2.11 5.75
N LYS A 31 15.02 -2.55 5.17
CA LYS A 31 13.91 -3.11 5.95
C LYS A 31 13.65 -4.55 5.54
N ALA A 32 13.15 -5.34 6.50
CA ALA A 32 12.73 -6.71 6.25
C ALA A 32 11.26 -6.79 5.87
N VAL A 33 10.47 -5.76 6.20
CA VAL A 33 9.03 -5.74 6.04
C VAL A 33 8.66 -5.30 4.63
N PHE A 34 7.66 -5.95 4.06
CA PHE A 34 7.06 -5.55 2.78
C PHE A 34 5.82 -4.70 3.06
N TYR A 35 5.48 -3.82 2.12
CA TYR A 35 4.32 -2.94 2.20
C TYR A 35 3.55 -3.01 0.89
N ILE A 36 2.24 -2.79 0.95
CA ILE A 36 1.46 -2.48 -0.25
C ILE A 36 1.99 -1.14 -0.76
N PRO A 37 2.37 -1.02 -2.05
CA PRO A 37 3.04 0.18 -2.55
C PRO A 37 2.21 1.44 -2.40
N GLY A 38 2.86 2.55 -2.11
CA GLY A 38 2.22 3.85 -1.92
C GLY A 38 3.05 4.77 -1.04
N GLY A 39 2.41 5.73 -0.43
CA GLY A 39 3.12 6.66 0.44
C GLY A 39 2.24 7.77 0.98
N LYS A 40 2.89 8.78 1.55
CA LYS A 40 2.22 9.92 2.19
C LYS A 40 1.94 11.02 1.17
N ARG A 41 0.84 11.74 1.39
CA ARG A 41 0.53 12.93 0.57
C ARG A 41 1.52 14.03 0.84
N GLU A 42 1.91 14.72 -0.22
CA GLU A 42 2.59 16.00 -0.08
C GLU A 42 1.54 17.10 0.07
N PRO A 43 1.91 18.28 0.62
CA PRO A 43 0.95 19.36 0.80
C PRO A 43 0.22 19.68 -0.50
N GLY A 44 -1.10 19.72 -0.43
CA GLY A 44 -1.93 20.05 -1.58
C GLY A 44 -2.25 18.89 -2.52
N GLU A 45 -1.69 17.72 -2.31
CA GLU A 45 -1.99 16.57 -3.16
C GLU A 45 -3.31 15.91 -2.79
N SER A 46 -4.05 15.51 -3.83
CA SER A 46 -5.17 14.58 -3.66
C SER A 46 -4.62 13.15 -3.52
N ASP A 47 -5.47 12.23 -3.11
CA ASP A 47 -5.11 10.80 -3.04
C ASP A 47 -4.64 10.30 -4.40
N GLU A 48 -5.37 10.64 -5.46
CA GLU A 48 -5.01 10.22 -6.81
C GLU A 48 -3.64 10.75 -7.22
N GLN A 49 -3.37 12.02 -6.96
CA GLN A 49 -2.07 12.63 -7.29
C GLN A 49 -0.94 11.95 -6.52
N THR A 50 -1.14 11.68 -5.24
CA THR A 50 -0.16 11.00 -4.42
C THR A 50 0.10 9.59 -4.95
N LEU A 51 -0.96 8.87 -5.28
CA LEU A 51 -0.86 7.50 -5.77
C LEU A 51 -0.07 7.46 -7.07
N VAL A 52 -0.41 8.31 -8.04
CA VAL A 52 0.28 8.38 -9.32
C VAL A 52 1.77 8.69 -9.13
N ARG A 53 2.08 9.66 -8.28
CA ARG A 53 3.47 10.06 -8.02
C ARG A 53 4.27 8.95 -7.33
N GLU A 54 3.74 8.41 -6.25
CA GLU A 54 4.44 7.39 -5.47
C GLU A 54 4.69 6.12 -6.28
N ILE A 55 3.69 5.67 -7.04
CA ILE A 55 3.83 4.47 -7.84
C ILE A 55 4.83 4.66 -8.98
N ALA A 56 4.86 5.84 -9.60
CA ALA A 56 5.87 6.15 -10.62
C ALA A 56 7.28 6.12 -10.02
N GLU A 57 7.47 6.65 -8.83
CA GLU A 57 8.76 6.68 -8.15
C GLU A 57 9.20 5.26 -7.74
N GLU A 58 8.32 4.50 -7.12
CA GLU A 58 8.67 3.20 -6.52
C GLU A 58 8.72 2.06 -7.52
N LEU A 59 7.85 2.09 -8.52
CA LEU A 59 7.61 0.93 -9.39
C LEU A 59 7.83 1.22 -10.88
N THR A 60 8.13 2.44 -11.25
CA THR A 60 8.41 2.89 -12.63
C THR A 60 7.26 2.71 -13.61
N VAL A 61 6.03 2.62 -13.12
CA VAL A 61 4.85 2.53 -13.98
C VAL A 61 3.98 3.76 -13.84
N THR A 62 3.14 4.00 -14.85
CA THR A 62 2.20 5.12 -14.86
C THR A 62 0.80 4.59 -14.64
N LEU A 63 0.18 4.98 -13.54
CA LEU A 63 -1.22 4.67 -13.30
C LEU A 63 -2.09 5.49 -14.26
N VAL A 64 -3.18 4.89 -14.71
CA VAL A 64 -4.16 5.56 -15.57
C VAL A 64 -5.18 6.26 -14.67
N PRO A 65 -5.13 7.60 -14.54
CA PRO A 65 -5.92 8.31 -13.51
C PRO A 65 -7.42 8.06 -13.60
N ALA A 66 -7.95 7.95 -14.80
CA ALA A 66 -9.40 7.74 -15.00
C ALA A 66 -9.88 6.39 -14.45
N THR A 67 -8.99 5.46 -14.16
CA THR A 67 -9.34 4.12 -13.69
C THR A 67 -9.19 3.95 -12.17
N VAL A 68 -8.78 5.00 -11.46
CA VAL A 68 -8.58 4.94 -10.01
C VAL A 68 -9.92 4.73 -9.32
N GLU A 69 -10.01 3.65 -8.53
CA GLU A 69 -11.23 3.28 -7.81
C GLU A 69 -10.90 3.01 -6.35
N PRO A 70 -11.70 3.52 -5.40
CA PRO A 70 -11.46 3.22 -3.99
C PRO A 70 -11.75 1.76 -3.67
N VAL A 71 -10.90 1.18 -2.84
CA VAL A 71 -11.09 -0.16 -2.27
C VAL A 71 -11.62 -0.05 -0.85
N GLY A 72 -11.00 0.81 -0.04
CA GLY A 72 -11.39 1.02 1.34
C GLY A 72 -10.34 1.79 2.11
N VAL A 73 -10.69 2.13 3.35
CA VAL A 73 -9.79 2.82 4.28
C VAL A 73 -9.61 1.93 5.49
N TYR A 74 -8.37 1.71 5.89
CA TYR A 74 -8.01 0.80 6.99
C TYR A 74 -7.18 1.54 8.02
N GLU A 75 -7.37 1.23 9.30
CA GLU A 75 -6.57 1.82 10.37
C GLU A 75 -6.12 0.73 11.32
N ALA A 76 -4.89 0.86 11.78
CA ALA A 76 -4.32 -0.04 12.78
C ALA A 76 -3.27 0.69 13.60
N VAL A 77 -3.02 0.18 14.80
CA VAL A 77 -1.91 0.63 15.63
C VAL A 77 -0.67 -0.18 15.28
N ASP A 78 0.45 0.51 15.10
CA ASP A 78 1.74 -0.11 14.84
C ASP A 78 2.77 0.57 15.76
N GLY A 79 3.13 -0.11 16.85
CA GLY A 79 3.95 0.49 17.88
C GLY A 79 3.22 1.66 18.55
N ALA A 80 3.84 2.83 18.54
CA ALA A 80 3.27 4.05 19.11
C ALA A 80 2.43 4.84 18.12
N ALA A 81 2.40 4.44 16.86
CA ALA A 81 1.70 5.17 15.80
C ALA A 81 0.36 4.55 15.48
N ARG A 82 -0.57 5.39 15.00
CA ARG A 82 -1.77 4.93 14.30
C ARG A 82 -1.51 5.10 12.83
N VAL A 83 -1.83 4.10 12.03
CA VAL A 83 -1.65 4.16 10.59
C VAL A 83 -3.02 4.06 9.93
N ARG A 84 -3.31 5.03 9.06
CA ARG A 84 -4.50 5.00 8.20
C ARG A 84 -4.02 4.81 6.76
N MET A 85 -4.61 3.85 6.09
CA MET A 85 -4.23 3.51 4.71
C MET A 85 -5.47 3.55 3.84
N SER A 86 -5.49 4.50 2.90
CA SER A 86 -6.56 4.62 1.90
C SER A 86 -6.12 3.87 0.65
N CYS A 87 -6.85 2.83 0.29
CA CYS A 87 -6.46 1.90 -0.76
C CYS A 87 -7.28 2.07 -2.02
N TYR A 88 -6.60 1.99 -3.17
CA TYR A 88 -7.20 2.20 -4.48
C TYR A 88 -6.71 1.15 -5.47
N ARG A 89 -7.57 0.78 -6.41
CA ARG A 89 -7.19 0.05 -7.61
C ARG A 89 -7.02 1.03 -8.75
N ALA A 90 -6.17 0.69 -9.71
CA ALA A 90 -5.99 1.47 -10.93
C ALA A 90 -5.29 0.61 -11.97
N GLU A 91 -5.61 0.85 -13.24
CA GLU A 91 -4.86 0.27 -14.35
C GLU A 91 -3.53 1.00 -14.48
N TYR A 92 -2.56 0.34 -15.09
CA TYR A 92 -1.23 0.91 -15.24
C TYR A 92 -0.63 0.60 -16.59
N ARG A 93 0.40 1.38 -16.95
CA ARG A 93 1.18 1.19 -18.16
C ARG A 93 2.65 1.17 -17.80
N GLY A 94 3.42 0.37 -18.51
CA GLY A 94 4.85 0.26 -18.29
C GLY A 94 5.21 -1.07 -17.64
N GLU A 95 6.47 -1.19 -17.28
CA GLU A 95 7.02 -2.40 -16.69
C GLU A 95 7.33 -2.20 -15.22
N LEU A 96 6.83 -3.08 -14.39
CA LEU A 96 7.04 -3.03 -12.94
C LEU A 96 8.51 -3.31 -12.61
N ARG A 97 9.16 -2.35 -11.96
CA ARG A 97 10.55 -2.48 -11.50
C ARG A 97 10.71 -1.81 -10.15
N ALA A 98 11.47 -2.42 -9.26
CA ALA A 98 11.85 -1.77 -8.01
C ALA A 98 12.74 -0.56 -8.32
N SER A 99 12.40 0.58 -7.77
CA SER A 99 13.11 1.85 -8.00
C SER A 99 13.11 2.71 -6.75
N SER A 100 13.91 3.79 -6.74
CA SER A 100 14.01 4.72 -5.62
C SER A 100 14.40 3.96 -4.35
N GLU A 101 13.58 4.02 -3.32
CA GLU A 101 13.87 3.39 -2.04
C GLU A 101 13.55 1.90 -2.01
N ILE A 102 12.96 1.36 -3.07
CA ILE A 102 12.50 -0.02 -3.09
C ILE A 102 13.62 -0.97 -3.52
N ALA A 103 13.89 -1.96 -2.69
CA ALA A 103 14.92 -2.96 -2.97
C ALA A 103 14.39 -4.15 -3.75
N GLU A 104 13.13 -4.52 -3.50
CA GLU A 104 12.57 -5.72 -4.16
C GLU A 104 11.05 -5.67 -4.20
N LEU A 105 10.48 -6.33 -5.21
CA LEU A 105 9.04 -6.54 -5.36
C LEU A 105 8.73 -8.01 -5.15
N ALA A 106 7.53 -8.29 -4.64
CA ALA A 106 7.06 -9.66 -4.47
C ALA A 106 5.55 -9.72 -4.66
N TRP A 107 5.08 -10.86 -5.13
CA TRP A 107 3.65 -11.17 -5.25
C TRP A 107 3.28 -12.05 -4.07
N PHE A 108 2.45 -11.54 -3.17
CA PHE A 108 2.08 -12.22 -1.94
C PHE A 108 0.69 -12.81 -1.99
N GLY A 109 0.57 -14.05 -1.48
CA GLY A 109 -0.72 -14.60 -1.11
C GLY A 109 -0.98 -14.37 0.36
N TYR A 110 -2.09 -14.90 0.87
CA TYR A 110 -2.48 -14.70 2.26
C TYR A 110 -1.46 -15.28 3.25
N ARG A 111 -0.77 -16.35 2.88
CA ARG A 111 0.25 -16.98 3.73
C ARG A 111 1.40 -16.03 4.07
N GLU A 112 1.65 -15.00 3.24
CA GLU A 112 2.69 -14.03 3.50
C GLU A 112 2.24 -12.86 4.39
N ARG A 113 1.02 -12.93 4.91
CA ARG A 113 0.46 -11.92 5.81
C ARG A 113 1.41 -11.48 6.94
N PRO A 114 2.18 -12.37 7.59
CA PRO A 114 3.12 -11.93 8.63
C PRO A 114 4.25 -11.02 8.14
N GLN A 115 4.47 -10.93 6.84
CA GLN A 115 5.56 -10.12 6.28
C GLN A 115 5.17 -8.67 6.02
N VAL A 116 3.91 -8.31 6.27
CA VAL A 116 3.43 -6.94 6.07
C VAL A 116 2.97 -6.34 7.42
N PRO A 117 2.90 -5.00 7.52
CA PRO A 117 2.49 -4.34 8.78
C PRO A 117 1.03 -4.60 9.14
N PRO A 118 0.65 -4.28 10.40
CA PRO A 118 -0.71 -4.50 10.88
C PRO A 118 -1.82 -3.93 10.00
N VAL A 119 -1.68 -2.70 9.48
CA VAL A 119 -2.72 -2.11 8.64
C VAL A 119 -2.86 -2.84 7.31
N ASP A 120 -1.75 -3.25 6.72
CA ASP A 120 -1.75 -4.02 5.46
C ASP A 120 -2.42 -5.38 5.66
N ARG A 121 -2.25 -5.97 6.85
CA ARG A 121 -2.87 -7.26 7.18
C ARG A 121 -4.40 -7.19 7.16
N LEU A 122 -4.96 -6.05 7.53
CA LEU A 122 -6.42 -5.87 7.48
C LEU A 122 -6.94 -5.98 6.05
N LEU A 123 -6.23 -5.40 5.10
CA LEU A 123 -6.59 -5.52 3.69
C LEU A 123 -6.41 -6.97 3.21
N PHE A 124 -5.32 -7.62 3.60
CA PHE A 124 -5.11 -9.04 3.27
C PHE A 124 -6.28 -9.89 3.76
N ASP A 125 -6.74 -9.67 4.98
CA ASP A 125 -7.85 -10.40 5.57
C ASP A 125 -9.15 -10.20 4.76
N GLU A 126 -9.44 -8.97 4.40
CA GLU A 126 -10.64 -8.65 3.63
C GLU A 126 -10.59 -9.25 2.23
N LEU A 127 -9.45 -9.12 1.55
CA LEU A 127 -9.27 -9.69 0.21
C LEU A 127 -9.36 -11.20 0.21
N HIS A 128 -8.80 -11.84 1.23
CA HIS A 128 -8.86 -13.29 1.37
C HIS A 128 -10.28 -13.77 1.63
N ALA A 129 -11.01 -13.09 2.52
CA ALA A 129 -12.40 -13.42 2.81
C ALA A 129 -13.29 -13.25 1.57
N ALA A 130 -12.96 -12.30 0.70
CA ALA A 130 -13.70 -12.08 -0.54
C ALA A 130 -13.29 -13.02 -1.69
N GLY A 131 -12.31 -13.88 -1.47
CA GLY A 131 -11.81 -14.80 -2.50
C GLY A 131 -10.88 -14.17 -3.53
N ALA A 132 -10.47 -12.92 -3.33
CA ALA A 132 -9.59 -12.21 -4.25
C ALA A 132 -8.11 -12.54 -4.02
N LEU A 133 -7.76 -12.90 -2.82
CA LEU A 133 -6.39 -13.24 -2.42
C LEU A 133 -6.32 -14.70 -2.01
N ARG A 134 -5.43 -15.44 -2.64
CA ARG A 134 -5.20 -16.85 -2.30
C ARG A 134 -4.49 -17.00 -0.98
#